data_7897a25dd511082c652a131017307a80
#
_entry.id   7897a25dd511082c652a131017307a80
#
_cell.length_a   1.000
_cell.length_b   1.000
_cell.length_c   1.000
_cell.angle_alpha   90.00
_cell.angle_beta   90.00
_cell.angle_gamma   90.00
#
_symmetry.space_group_name_H-M   'P 1'
#
loop_
_entity.id
_entity.type
_entity.pdbx_description
1 polymer ?
#
loop_
_entity_poly.entity_id
_entity_poly.type
_entity_poly.pdbx_seq_one_letter_code
_entity_poly.pdbx_strand_id
1 'polypeptide(L)'
;MTYPSSSLSLKGVYTLCKPEDDGNIAIICDSPHSGTFFPKDFHYNCKKKDLLRFSDLYVDELISDLPSIGATTLSALFPRTYVDVNRRRNDIDEAFLETSWDEEVSRKGRAKSGHGVIFQTAYDGKKIYDQKLTSSHVKHRLAHYYDPYHRTLASEIRLLKEKHGSVLHINFHSMPSNYGFVSLPDIVLGNLNGVSSDSYFLHKIRDLFHEKGYSVALNHPYKGAEILRQSGHPHRGVQSVQIEINRK
;
A
#
# COMPACT_ATOMS: atom_id res chain seq x y z
N MET A 1 2.90 -7.17 -27.64
CA MET A 1 3.84 -6.05 -27.80
C MET A 1 4.36 -5.73 -26.42
N THR A 2 5.68 -5.65 -26.26
CA THR A 2 6.34 -5.19 -25.04
C THR A 2 6.78 -3.75 -25.25
N TYR A 3 6.52 -2.88 -24.30
CA TYR A 3 6.97 -1.49 -24.34
C TYR A 3 8.28 -1.35 -23.58
N PRO A 4 9.25 -0.56 -24.06
CA PRO A 4 10.36 -0.14 -23.23
C PRO A 4 9.83 0.62 -22.02
N SER A 5 10.52 0.57 -20.89
CA SER A 5 10.08 1.20 -19.64
C SER A 5 11.16 2.11 -19.06
N SER A 6 10.74 3.27 -18.56
CA SER A 6 11.59 4.20 -17.82
C SER A 6 11.34 4.08 -16.31
N SER A 7 12.38 4.26 -15.52
CA SER A 7 12.32 4.21 -14.05
C SER A 7 12.78 5.53 -13.45
N LEU A 8 11.94 6.09 -12.58
CA LEU A 8 12.24 7.25 -11.75
C LEU A 8 12.20 6.80 -10.28
N SER A 9 13.26 7.08 -9.53
CA SER A 9 13.33 6.73 -8.11
C SER A 9 13.52 7.97 -7.26
N LEU A 10 12.68 8.12 -6.22
CA LEU A 10 13.00 8.97 -5.08
C LEU A 10 13.76 8.09 -4.07
N LYS A 11 15.07 8.34 -3.95
CA LYS A 11 16.01 7.48 -3.22
C LYS A 11 15.49 7.12 -1.82
N GLY A 12 15.35 5.81 -1.56
CA GLY A 12 14.90 5.26 -0.28
C GLY A 12 13.40 5.42 -0.02
N VAL A 13 12.64 6.05 -0.91
CA VAL A 13 11.20 6.28 -0.74
C VAL A 13 10.38 5.41 -1.67
N TYR A 14 10.54 5.57 -2.98
CA TYR A 14 9.82 4.75 -3.95
C TYR A 14 10.57 4.60 -5.28
N THR A 15 10.16 3.61 -6.05
CA THR A 15 10.44 3.47 -7.48
C THR A 15 9.14 3.61 -8.25
N LEU A 16 9.13 4.48 -9.25
CA LEU A 16 8.04 4.67 -10.22
C LEU A 16 8.54 4.19 -11.58
N CYS A 17 7.90 3.17 -12.14
CA CYS A 17 8.22 2.69 -13.49
C CYS A 17 7.03 2.94 -14.42
N LYS A 18 7.33 3.45 -15.61
CA LYS A 18 6.34 3.78 -16.64
C LYS A 18 6.75 3.15 -17.96
N PRO A 19 5.80 2.81 -18.84
CA PRO A 19 6.11 2.57 -20.24
C PRO A 19 6.80 3.79 -20.82
N GLU A 20 7.78 3.57 -21.70
CA GLU A 20 8.33 4.64 -22.51
C GLU A 20 7.34 5.01 -23.61
N ASP A 21 7.38 6.27 -24.03
CA ASP A 21 6.49 6.83 -25.04
C ASP A 21 4.98 6.79 -24.67
N ASP A 22 4.13 6.91 -25.65
CA ASP A 22 2.66 6.96 -25.51
C ASP A 22 2.00 5.58 -25.27
N GLY A 23 2.79 4.54 -24.99
CA GLY A 23 2.32 3.15 -24.83
C GLY A 23 1.56 2.85 -23.54
N ASN A 24 1.32 3.83 -22.66
CA ASN A 24 0.62 3.58 -21.40
C ASN A 24 -0.88 3.29 -21.62
N ILE A 25 -1.37 2.30 -20.87
CA ILE A 25 -2.79 1.99 -20.73
C ILE A 25 -3.34 2.66 -19.45
N ALA A 26 -4.66 2.69 -19.32
CA ALA A 26 -5.34 3.32 -18.19
C ALA A 26 -5.24 2.50 -16.89
N ILE A 27 -4.06 1.96 -16.58
CA ILE A 27 -3.81 1.13 -15.40
C ILE A 27 -2.57 1.62 -14.65
N ILE A 28 -2.73 1.81 -13.33
CA ILE A 28 -1.62 1.98 -12.40
C ILE A 28 -1.70 0.94 -11.30
N CYS A 29 -0.56 0.34 -10.98
CA CYS A 29 -0.40 -0.65 -9.93
C CYS A 29 0.54 -0.11 -8.85
N ASP A 30 0.22 -0.30 -7.57
CA ASP A 30 1.14 0.04 -6.50
C ASP A 30 1.39 -1.11 -5.53
N SER A 31 2.61 -1.15 -4.97
CA SER A 31 3.04 -2.06 -3.91
C SER A 31 3.56 -1.22 -2.72
N PRO A 32 2.71 -0.93 -1.73
CA PRO A 32 3.06 -0.01 -0.64
C PRO A 32 3.91 -0.66 0.47
N HIS A 33 4.01 -1.98 0.52
CA HIS A 33 4.52 -2.71 1.68
C HIS A 33 5.65 -3.71 1.38
N SER A 34 6.21 -3.72 0.16
CA SER A 34 7.31 -4.63 -0.20
C SER A 34 8.68 -4.12 0.24
N GLY A 35 8.80 -2.84 0.58
CA GLY A 35 10.08 -2.19 0.83
C GLY A 35 10.88 -2.78 1.98
N THR A 36 12.18 -2.95 1.73
CA THR A 36 13.18 -3.49 2.68
C THR A 36 14.33 -2.53 2.96
N PHE A 37 14.27 -1.31 2.43
CA PHE A 37 15.21 -0.23 2.74
C PHE A 37 14.88 0.36 4.11
N PHE A 38 15.75 0.13 5.10
CA PHE A 38 15.60 0.66 6.45
C PHE A 38 16.29 2.02 6.54
N PRO A 39 15.53 3.13 6.70
CA PRO A 39 16.12 4.46 6.88
C PRO A 39 17.06 4.51 8.10
N LYS A 40 18.12 5.32 8.01
CA LYS A 40 19.15 5.40 9.07
C LYS A 40 18.60 5.91 10.41
N ASP A 41 17.53 6.68 10.38
CA ASP A 41 16.81 7.21 11.55
C ASP A 41 15.72 6.26 12.09
N PHE A 42 15.63 5.04 11.54
CA PHE A 42 14.76 4.01 12.08
C PHE A 42 15.48 3.30 13.25
N HIS A 43 15.53 3.95 14.39
CA HIS A 43 16.16 3.42 15.61
C HIS A 43 15.24 2.38 16.27
N TYR A 44 15.17 1.18 15.70
CA TYR A 44 14.40 0.06 16.27
C TYR A 44 15.27 -0.81 17.17
N ASN A 45 14.66 -1.38 18.23
CA ASN A 45 15.31 -2.27 19.20
C ASN A 45 14.74 -3.71 19.18
N CYS A 46 14.30 -4.18 18.04
CA CYS A 46 13.84 -5.55 17.85
C CYS A 46 14.61 -6.19 16.69
N LYS A 47 14.41 -7.48 16.45
CA LYS A 47 15.08 -8.14 15.33
C LYS A 47 14.45 -7.66 14.01
N LYS A 48 15.28 -7.30 13.03
CA LYS A 48 14.85 -6.87 11.69
C LYS A 48 13.86 -7.84 11.06
N LYS A 49 14.05 -9.16 11.23
CA LYS A 49 13.14 -10.19 10.74
C LYS A 49 11.71 -10.06 11.29
N ASP A 50 11.55 -9.59 12.52
CA ASP A 50 10.24 -9.46 13.16
C ASP A 50 9.48 -8.24 12.62
N LEU A 51 10.19 -7.21 12.15
CA LEU A 51 9.65 -6.08 11.41
C LEU A 51 9.22 -6.49 9.99
N LEU A 52 10.05 -7.25 9.29
CA LEU A 52 9.78 -7.72 7.93
C LEU A 52 8.61 -8.71 7.83
N ARG A 53 8.21 -9.34 8.94
CA ARG A 53 6.99 -10.19 8.96
C ARG A 53 5.70 -9.44 8.65
N PHE A 54 5.68 -8.11 8.81
CA PHE A 54 4.57 -7.26 8.40
C PHE A 54 4.63 -6.85 6.92
N SER A 55 5.79 -7.03 6.27
CA SER A 55 5.99 -6.65 4.88
C SER A 55 5.37 -7.67 3.93
N ASP A 56 4.96 -7.18 2.77
CA ASP A 56 4.44 -7.95 1.64
C ASP A 56 5.62 -8.23 0.68
N LEU A 57 6.60 -9.01 1.17
CA LEU A 57 7.85 -9.27 0.45
C LEU A 57 7.58 -9.83 -0.95
N TYR A 58 8.38 -9.38 -1.92
CA TYR A 58 8.36 -9.81 -3.34
C TYR A 58 7.12 -9.38 -4.14
N VAL A 59 6.16 -8.65 -3.57
CA VAL A 59 5.00 -8.16 -4.34
C VAL A 59 5.43 -7.12 -5.37
N ASP A 60 6.43 -6.29 -5.06
CA ASP A 60 7.06 -5.37 -6.01
C ASP A 60 7.73 -6.10 -7.19
N GLU A 61 8.37 -7.27 -6.94
CA GLU A 61 8.93 -8.11 -7.99
C GLU A 61 7.83 -8.72 -8.87
N LEU A 62 6.71 -9.17 -8.28
CA LEU A 62 5.56 -9.71 -9.03
C LEU A 62 4.94 -8.72 -10.01
N ILE A 63 5.02 -7.42 -9.71
CA ILE A 63 4.47 -6.37 -10.57
C ILE A 63 5.54 -5.67 -11.44
N SER A 64 6.81 -6.09 -11.35
CA SER A 64 7.95 -5.41 -12.00
C SER A 64 7.87 -5.37 -13.52
N ASP A 65 7.24 -6.36 -14.13
CA ASP A 65 7.15 -6.47 -15.60
C ASP A 65 5.89 -5.79 -16.18
N LEU A 66 4.98 -5.30 -15.35
CA LEU A 66 3.76 -4.64 -15.81
C LEU A 66 4.00 -3.39 -16.67
N PRO A 67 5.08 -2.61 -16.49
CA PRO A 67 5.38 -1.50 -17.41
C PRO A 67 5.65 -1.96 -18.83
N SER A 68 6.19 -3.16 -19.04
CA SER A 68 6.43 -3.71 -20.39
C SER A 68 5.13 -4.00 -21.17
N ILE A 69 3.99 -4.08 -20.49
CA ILE A 69 2.67 -4.28 -21.10
C ILE A 69 1.78 -3.02 -21.01
N GLY A 70 2.37 -1.90 -20.64
CA GLY A 70 1.71 -0.60 -20.69
C GLY A 70 1.21 -0.05 -19.35
N ALA A 71 1.27 -0.77 -18.23
CA ALA A 71 0.84 -0.27 -16.94
C ALA A 71 1.92 0.59 -16.24
N THR A 72 1.50 1.57 -15.45
CA THR A 72 2.43 2.28 -14.55
C THR A 72 2.54 1.52 -13.23
N THR A 73 3.75 1.44 -12.63
CA THR A 73 3.93 0.83 -11.31
C THR A 73 4.61 1.79 -10.34
N LEU A 74 4.17 1.75 -9.05
CA LEU A 74 4.76 2.51 -7.95
C LEU A 74 5.02 1.56 -6.77
N SER A 75 6.28 1.41 -6.35
CA SER A 75 6.65 0.54 -5.24
C SER A 75 7.35 1.32 -4.14
N ALA A 76 6.85 1.23 -2.89
CA ALA A 76 7.53 1.78 -1.74
C ALA A 76 8.82 1.01 -1.43
N LEU A 77 9.91 1.71 -1.09
CA LEU A 77 11.19 1.10 -0.78
C LEU A 77 11.41 0.88 0.72
N PHE A 78 10.72 1.65 1.57
CA PHE A 78 10.81 1.55 3.03
C PHE A 78 9.79 0.55 3.61
N PRO A 79 10.10 -0.07 4.76
CA PRO A 79 9.17 -1.00 5.39
C PRO A 79 7.98 -0.26 6.02
N ARG A 80 6.79 -0.86 5.93
CA ARG A 80 5.58 -0.30 6.55
C ARG A 80 5.69 -0.10 8.06
N THR A 81 6.60 -0.80 8.72
CA THR A 81 6.87 -0.65 10.15
C THR A 81 7.60 0.64 10.51
N TYR A 82 8.20 1.32 9.53
CA TYR A 82 8.78 2.66 9.68
C TYR A 82 7.71 3.74 9.57
N VAL A 83 6.92 3.70 8.49
CA VAL A 83 5.71 4.51 8.28
C VAL A 83 4.77 3.77 7.33
N ASP A 84 3.50 3.62 7.70
CA ASP A 84 2.54 2.85 6.89
C ASP A 84 1.70 3.77 6.01
N VAL A 85 2.00 3.81 4.72
CA VAL A 85 1.26 4.60 3.72
C VAL A 85 -0.17 4.09 3.48
N ASN A 86 -0.51 2.89 3.94
CA ASN A 86 -1.88 2.37 3.88
C ASN A 86 -2.63 2.54 5.22
N ARG A 87 -2.23 3.55 6.00
CA ARG A 87 -2.93 4.07 7.19
C ARG A 87 -3.26 5.54 6.98
N ARG A 88 -4.24 6.06 7.74
CA ARG A 88 -4.50 7.50 7.73
C ARG A 88 -3.27 8.25 8.23
N ARG A 89 -2.94 9.35 7.59
CA ARG A 89 -1.81 10.20 7.98
C ARG A 89 -1.85 10.62 9.45
N ASN A 90 -3.06 10.85 9.97
CA ASN A 90 -3.31 11.24 11.35
C ASN A 90 -3.71 10.07 12.27
N ASP A 91 -3.46 8.81 11.89
CA ASP A 91 -3.66 7.63 12.74
C ASP A 91 -2.44 7.48 13.68
N ILE A 92 -2.35 8.39 14.65
CA ILE A 92 -1.24 8.56 15.59
C ILE A 92 -1.75 8.33 17.01
N ASP A 93 -0.94 7.67 17.82
CA ASP A 93 -1.15 7.54 19.26
C ASP A 93 -0.29 8.60 19.98
N GLU A 94 -0.92 9.68 20.45
CA GLU A 94 -0.24 10.76 21.16
C GLU A 94 0.41 10.27 22.46
N ALA A 95 -0.15 9.23 23.09
CA ALA A 95 0.42 8.66 24.32
C ALA A 95 1.78 7.99 24.09
N PHE A 96 2.09 7.62 22.84
CA PHE A 96 3.36 7.05 22.43
C PHE A 96 4.43 8.13 22.14
N LEU A 97 4.05 9.40 22.03
CA LEU A 97 4.98 10.49 21.75
C LEU A 97 5.61 11.02 23.04
N GLU A 98 6.88 11.42 22.94
CA GLU A 98 7.62 12.11 23.99
C GLU A 98 7.21 13.57 24.11
N THR A 99 6.90 14.21 22.96
CA THR A 99 6.52 15.61 22.84
C THR A 99 5.07 15.73 22.36
N SER A 100 4.43 16.85 22.68
CA SER A 100 3.03 17.10 22.26
C SER A 100 2.86 17.02 20.75
N TRP A 101 1.70 16.51 20.32
CA TRP A 101 1.26 16.55 18.94
C TRP A 101 0.32 17.74 18.74
N ASP A 102 0.52 18.53 17.71
CA ASP A 102 -0.17 19.79 17.43
C ASP A 102 -1.17 19.72 16.27
N GLU A 103 -1.32 18.53 15.66
CA GLU A 103 -2.29 18.30 14.60
C GLU A 103 -3.44 17.40 15.10
N GLU A 104 -4.58 17.39 14.40
CA GLU A 104 -5.70 16.51 14.70
C GLU A 104 -5.33 15.04 14.53
N VAL A 105 -5.69 14.20 15.49
CA VAL A 105 -5.52 12.75 15.44
C VAL A 105 -6.82 12.03 15.10
N SER A 106 -6.71 10.93 14.37
CA SER A 106 -7.84 10.09 14.03
C SER A 106 -8.33 9.32 15.25
N ARG A 107 -9.62 9.46 15.60
CA ARG A 107 -10.26 8.63 16.62
C ARG A 107 -10.62 7.23 16.13
N LYS A 108 -10.53 7.00 14.80
CA LYS A 108 -10.87 5.74 14.12
C LYS A 108 -9.65 5.21 13.40
N GLY A 109 -8.81 4.46 14.09
CA GLY A 109 -7.59 3.89 13.50
C GLY A 109 -7.06 2.74 14.32
N ARG A 110 -5.81 2.37 14.04
CA ARG A 110 -5.09 1.28 14.70
C ARG A 110 -3.93 1.77 15.58
N ALA A 111 -3.75 3.08 15.73
CA ALA A 111 -2.67 3.65 16.52
C ALA A 111 -2.66 3.13 17.95
N LYS A 112 -3.83 3.12 18.63
CA LYS A 112 -3.96 2.60 20.00
C LYS A 112 -3.66 1.10 20.16
N SER A 113 -3.73 0.32 19.08
CA SER A 113 -3.29 -1.09 19.05
C SER A 113 -1.83 -1.27 18.63
N GLY A 114 -1.08 -0.18 18.50
CA GLY A 114 0.34 -0.19 18.12
C GLY A 114 0.60 -0.31 16.61
N HIS A 115 -0.44 -0.21 15.76
CA HIS A 115 -0.35 -0.42 14.31
C HIS A 115 -1.01 0.72 13.50
N GLY A 116 -0.84 1.97 13.97
CA GLY A 116 -1.24 3.18 13.24
C GLY A 116 -0.29 3.50 12.08
N VAL A 117 -0.22 4.78 11.69
CA VAL A 117 0.73 5.23 10.65
C VAL A 117 2.19 5.02 11.07
N ILE A 118 2.46 5.05 12.37
CA ILE A 118 3.74 4.63 12.99
C ILE A 118 3.49 3.36 13.79
N PHE A 119 4.18 2.29 13.43
CA PHE A 119 4.11 1.04 14.19
C PHE A 119 4.91 1.15 15.50
N GLN A 120 4.33 0.66 16.58
CA GLN A 120 4.92 0.67 17.92
C GLN A 120 5.35 -0.73 18.38
N THR A 121 4.68 -1.77 17.82
CA THR A 121 4.92 -3.18 18.17
C THR A 121 5.28 -4.00 16.95
N ALA A 122 6.24 -4.90 17.11
CA ALA A 122 6.62 -5.91 16.15
C ALA A 122 5.59 -7.06 16.14
N TYR A 123 5.75 -8.03 15.23
CA TYR A 123 4.80 -9.11 15.00
C TYR A 123 4.48 -9.96 16.23
N ASP A 124 5.45 -10.14 17.11
CA ASP A 124 5.31 -10.90 18.37
C ASP A 124 4.84 -10.05 19.57
N GLY A 125 4.36 -8.83 19.31
CA GLY A 125 3.90 -7.89 20.33
C GLY A 125 5.03 -7.15 21.06
N LYS A 126 6.30 -7.43 20.73
CA LYS A 126 7.43 -6.70 21.31
C LYS A 126 7.44 -5.25 20.84
N LYS A 127 7.91 -4.37 21.71
CA LYS A 127 8.11 -2.96 21.35
C LYS A 127 9.16 -2.83 20.24
N ILE A 128 8.88 -1.99 19.27
CA ILE A 128 9.83 -1.64 18.21
C ILE A 128 10.89 -0.67 18.76
N TYR A 129 10.52 0.22 19.64
CA TYR A 129 11.39 1.27 20.19
C TYR A 129 11.56 1.13 21.69
N ASP A 130 12.75 1.42 22.21
CA ASP A 130 13.02 1.51 23.64
C ASP A 130 12.47 2.79 24.26
N GLN A 131 12.44 3.85 23.48
CA GLN A 131 12.00 5.18 23.90
C GLN A 131 10.83 5.65 23.03
N LYS A 132 10.06 6.58 23.55
CA LYS A 132 9.03 7.28 22.79
C LYS A 132 9.67 8.07 21.64
N LEU A 133 8.93 8.23 20.55
CA LEU A 133 9.35 9.09 19.46
C LEU A 133 8.97 10.55 19.73
N THR A 134 9.78 11.49 19.27
CA THR A 134 9.38 12.89 19.26
C THR A 134 8.37 13.16 18.13
N SER A 135 7.49 14.14 18.29
CA SER A 135 6.58 14.56 17.24
C SER A 135 7.32 15.05 16.01
N SER A 136 8.50 15.66 16.15
CA SER A 136 9.34 16.05 15.01
C SER A 136 9.83 14.85 14.21
N HIS A 137 10.20 13.74 14.86
CA HIS A 137 10.56 12.49 14.17
C HIS A 137 9.40 11.92 13.37
N VAL A 138 8.19 11.91 13.94
CA VAL A 138 6.99 11.43 13.25
C VAL A 138 6.67 12.35 12.05
N LYS A 139 6.68 13.66 12.23
CA LYS A 139 6.50 14.65 11.15
C LYS A 139 7.52 14.48 10.04
N HIS A 140 8.79 14.22 10.38
CA HIS A 140 9.82 13.92 9.39
C HIS A 140 9.45 12.71 8.51
N ARG A 141 9.04 11.58 9.12
CA ARG A 141 8.62 10.38 8.37
C ARG A 141 7.40 10.65 7.47
N LEU A 142 6.42 11.39 7.99
CA LEU A 142 5.26 11.78 7.19
C LEU A 142 5.65 12.66 6.00
N ALA A 143 6.44 13.70 6.22
CA ALA A 143 6.81 14.66 5.17
C ALA A 143 7.73 14.08 4.08
N HIS A 144 8.64 13.14 4.45
CA HIS A 144 9.67 12.65 3.54
C HIS A 144 9.38 11.27 2.94
N TYR A 145 8.42 10.50 3.49
CA TYR A 145 8.08 9.16 3.01
C TYR A 145 6.60 9.02 2.67
N TYR A 146 5.71 9.33 3.63
CA TYR A 146 4.27 9.19 3.45
C TYR A 146 3.73 10.15 2.37
N ASP A 147 3.95 11.45 2.56
CA ASP A 147 3.40 12.48 1.67
C ASP A 147 3.96 12.39 0.23
N PRO A 148 5.27 12.13 -0.02
CA PRO A 148 5.78 11.93 -1.37
C PRO A 148 5.17 10.73 -2.07
N TYR A 149 5.00 9.59 -1.38
CA TYR A 149 4.35 8.41 -1.95
C TYR A 149 2.93 8.70 -2.42
N HIS A 150 2.11 9.28 -1.55
CA HIS A 150 0.73 9.62 -1.87
C HIS A 150 0.62 10.69 -2.96
N ARG A 151 1.47 11.72 -2.94
CA ARG A 151 1.49 12.74 -3.99
C ARG A 151 1.82 12.15 -5.36
N THR A 152 2.80 11.25 -5.41
CA THR A 152 3.19 10.58 -6.66
C THR A 152 2.05 9.72 -7.17
N LEU A 153 1.47 8.85 -6.33
CA LEU A 153 0.34 8.01 -6.71
C LEU A 153 -0.85 8.85 -7.24
N ALA A 154 -1.23 9.89 -6.52
CA ALA A 154 -2.34 10.76 -6.92
C ALA A 154 -2.04 11.51 -8.24
N SER A 155 -0.78 11.96 -8.44
CA SER A 155 -0.37 12.61 -9.69
C SER A 155 -0.46 11.67 -10.88
N GLU A 156 0.02 10.42 -10.74
CA GLU A 156 -0.02 9.44 -11.82
C GLU A 156 -1.46 9.02 -12.16
N ILE A 157 -2.31 8.80 -11.16
CA ILE A 157 -3.75 8.54 -11.35
C ILE A 157 -4.39 9.69 -12.12
N ARG A 158 -4.10 10.94 -11.76
CA ARG A 158 -4.64 12.12 -12.45
C ARG A 158 -4.18 12.18 -13.90
N LEU A 159 -2.89 12.00 -14.17
CA LEU A 159 -2.32 12.03 -15.53
C LEU A 159 -2.93 10.94 -16.43
N LEU A 160 -3.02 9.71 -15.93
CA LEU A 160 -3.64 8.61 -16.69
C LEU A 160 -5.12 8.87 -16.94
N LYS A 161 -5.85 9.40 -15.96
CA LYS A 161 -7.24 9.76 -16.11
C LYS A 161 -7.43 10.89 -17.13
N GLU A 162 -6.60 11.93 -17.12
CA GLU A 162 -6.64 13.03 -18.10
C GLU A 162 -6.41 12.52 -19.52
N LYS A 163 -5.48 11.57 -19.69
CA LYS A 163 -5.17 10.97 -20.99
C LYS A 163 -6.25 10.02 -21.50
N HIS A 164 -6.84 9.18 -20.62
CA HIS A 164 -7.70 8.06 -21.02
C HIS A 164 -9.18 8.23 -20.63
N GLY A 165 -9.55 9.31 -19.95
CA GLY A 165 -10.90 9.56 -19.44
C GLY A 165 -11.26 8.82 -18.17
N SER A 166 -10.68 7.63 -17.94
CA SER A 166 -10.83 6.83 -16.73
C SER A 166 -9.54 6.07 -16.44
N VAL A 167 -9.39 5.57 -15.19
CA VAL A 167 -8.22 4.81 -14.77
C VAL A 167 -8.61 3.72 -13.78
N LEU A 168 -7.96 2.55 -13.91
CA LEU A 168 -8.00 1.47 -12.95
C LEU A 168 -6.70 1.50 -12.12
N HIS A 169 -6.84 1.73 -10.84
CA HIS A 169 -5.77 1.60 -9.87
C HIS A 169 -5.89 0.25 -9.16
N ILE A 170 -4.79 -0.51 -9.11
CA ILE A 170 -4.70 -1.80 -8.45
C ILE A 170 -3.63 -1.71 -7.35
N ASN A 171 -4.06 -1.87 -6.10
CA ASN A 171 -3.20 -1.83 -4.93
C ASN A 171 -2.85 -3.26 -4.50
N PHE A 172 -1.58 -3.65 -4.70
CA PHE A 172 -1.11 -5.00 -4.47
C PHE A 172 -0.55 -5.22 -3.08
N HIS A 173 -1.00 -6.31 -2.46
CA HIS A 173 -0.57 -6.79 -1.15
C HIS A 173 -0.39 -8.30 -1.16
N SER A 174 0.16 -8.83 -0.09
CA SER A 174 0.13 -10.27 0.19
C SER A 174 -0.37 -10.53 1.61
N MET A 175 -1.05 -11.65 1.79
CA MET A 175 -1.66 -12.04 3.05
C MET A 175 -1.12 -13.39 3.55
N PRO A 176 -1.13 -13.66 4.87
CA PRO A 176 -0.83 -14.99 5.39
C PRO A 176 -1.87 -16.00 4.91
N SER A 177 -1.49 -17.28 4.89
CA SER A 177 -2.38 -18.37 4.41
C SER A 177 -3.58 -18.64 5.31
N ASN A 178 -3.53 -18.14 6.55
CA ASN A 178 -4.61 -18.28 7.52
C ASN A 178 -4.97 -16.94 8.18
N TYR A 179 -6.26 -16.79 8.46
CA TYR A 179 -6.79 -15.74 9.33
C TYR A 179 -7.38 -16.40 10.58
N GLY A 180 -6.64 -16.39 11.67
CA GLY A 180 -6.92 -17.23 12.82
C GLY A 180 -6.82 -18.71 12.45
N PHE A 181 -7.91 -19.44 12.63
CA PHE A 181 -8.01 -20.88 12.28
C PHE A 181 -8.61 -21.13 10.88
N VAL A 182 -8.95 -20.07 10.15
CA VAL A 182 -9.60 -20.18 8.83
C VAL A 182 -8.54 -20.06 7.74
N SER A 183 -8.47 -21.05 6.85
CA SER A 183 -7.64 -21.00 5.66
C SER A 183 -8.20 -19.98 4.66
N LEU A 184 -7.33 -19.14 4.12
CA LEU A 184 -7.70 -18.11 3.17
C LEU A 184 -7.60 -18.60 1.73
N PRO A 185 -8.42 -18.05 0.80
CA PRO A 185 -8.32 -18.35 -0.62
C PRO A 185 -6.97 -17.86 -1.20
N ASP A 186 -6.72 -18.18 -2.47
CA ASP A 186 -5.50 -17.75 -3.16
C ASP A 186 -5.45 -16.23 -3.27
N ILE A 187 -6.60 -15.61 -3.52
CA ILE A 187 -6.73 -14.15 -3.74
C ILE A 187 -7.89 -13.60 -2.90
N VAL A 188 -7.69 -12.44 -2.30
CA VAL A 188 -8.79 -11.63 -1.77
C VAL A 188 -8.81 -10.28 -2.49
N LEU A 189 -9.96 -9.94 -3.07
CA LEU A 189 -10.18 -8.64 -3.71
C LEU A 189 -10.96 -7.72 -2.78
N GLY A 190 -10.50 -6.49 -2.64
CA GLY A 190 -11.14 -5.47 -1.81
C GLY A 190 -11.44 -4.20 -2.60
N ASN A 191 -12.66 -3.63 -2.39
CA ASN A 191 -13.05 -2.33 -2.94
C ASN A 191 -13.81 -1.49 -1.92
N LEU A 192 -13.53 -1.66 -0.63
CA LEU A 192 -14.21 -1.00 0.49
C LEU A 192 -15.73 -1.21 0.45
N ASN A 193 -16.18 -2.42 0.08
CA ASN A 193 -17.60 -2.78 -0.12
C ASN A 193 -18.32 -1.87 -1.14
N GLY A 194 -17.69 -1.61 -2.28
CA GLY A 194 -18.24 -0.81 -3.37
C GLY A 194 -17.92 0.70 -3.31
N VAL A 195 -17.17 1.15 -2.29
CA VAL A 195 -16.88 2.59 -2.15
C VAL A 195 -15.77 3.04 -3.11
N SER A 196 -14.74 2.21 -3.35
CA SER A 196 -13.55 2.60 -4.13
C SER A 196 -13.57 2.14 -5.59
N SER A 197 -14.45 1.23 -5.95
CA SER A 197 -14.69 0.83 -7.35
C SER A 197 -16.10 0.28 -7.52
N ASP A 198 -16.62 0.34 -8.76
CA ASP A 198 -17.85 -0.33 -9.12
C ASP A 198 -17.71 -1.85 -9.01
N SER A 199 -18.80 -2.52 -8.66
CA SER A 199 -18.86 -3.98 -8.55
C SER A 199 -18.49 -4.70 -9.86
N TYR A 200 -18.73 -4.07 -11.00
CA TYR A 200 -18.33 -4.58 -12.31
C TYR A 200 -16.84 -4.90 -12.37
N PHE A 201 -15.97 -3.95 -11.99
CA PHE A 201 -14.52 -4.15 -12.02
C PHE A 201 -14.07 -5.24 -11.04
N LEU A 202 -14.63 -5.24 -9.82
CA LEU A 202 -14.31 -6.26 -8.81
C LEU A 202 -14.67 -7.67 -9.30
N HIS A 203 -15.86 -7.85 -9.88
CA HIS A 203 -16.30 -9.13 -10.41
C HIS A 203 -15.50 -9.53 -11.66
N LYS A 204 -15.18 -8.59 -12.54
CA LYS A 204 -14.35 -8.88 -13.73
C LYS A 204 -12.97 -9.39 -13.35
N ILE A 205 -12.30 -8.76 -12.37
CA ILE A 205 -10.99 -9.21 -11.87
C ILE A 205 -11.13 -10.59 -11.21
N ARG A 206 -12.17 -10.82 -10.39
CA ARG A 206 -12.47 -12.13 -9.81
C ARG A 206 -12.57 -13.22 -10.90
N ASP A 207 -13.35 -12.96 -11.94
CA ASP A 207 -13.62 -13.93 -12.99
C ASP A 207 -12.33 -14.29 -13.75
N LEU A 208 -11.45 -13.31 -14.02
CA LEU A 208 -10.13 -13.55 -14.61
C LEU A 208 -9.24 -14.45 -13.74
N PHE A 209 -9.27 -14.31 -12.42
CA PHE A 209 -8.56 -15.21 -11.52
C PHE A 209 -9.18 -16.61 -11.49
N HIS A 210 -10.52 -16.71 -11.47
CA HIS A 210 -11.22 -17.99 -11.54
C HIS A 210 -10.92 -18.76 -12.85
N GLU A 211 -10.86 -18.07 -13.99
CA GLU A 211 -10.48 -18.67 -15.29
C GLU A 211 -9.06 -19.26 -15.26
N LYS A 212 -8.19 -18.74 -14.38
CA LYS A 212 -6.85 -19.29 -14.14
C LYS A 212 -6.77 -20.32 -13.03
N GLY A 213 -7.90 -20.72 -12.44
CA GLY A 213 -7.99 -21.75 -11.42
C GLY A 213 -7.75 -21.27 -9.98
N TYR A 214 -7.65 -19.97 -9.74
CA TYR A 214 -7.46 -19.43 -8.39
C TYR A 214 -8.78 -19.28 -7.64
N SER A 215 -8.77 -19.60 -6.36
CA SER A 215 -9.88 -19.32 -5.44
C SER A 215 -9.86 -17.84 -5.03
N VAL A 216 -11.04 -17.20 -5.04
CA VAL A 216 -11.15 -15.75 -4.79
C VAL A 216 -12.26 -15.45 -3.78
N ALA A 217 -11.97 -14.61 -2.78
CA ALA A 217 -12.97 -13.97 -1.92
C ALA A 217 -13.05 -12.47 -2.17
N LEU A 218 -14.21 -11.89 -1.86
CA LEU A 218 -14.46 -10.46 -2.05
C LEU A 218 -14.65 -9.76 -0.70
N ASN A 219 -13.87 -8.70 -0.44
CA ASN A 219 -13.98 -7.83 0.74
C ASN A 219 -13.85 -8.53 2.11
N HIS A 220 -13.47 -9.80 2.15
CA HIS A 220 -13.33 -10.56 3.40
C HIS A 220 -12.12 -11.51 3.33
N PRO A 221 -11.24 -11.48 4.34
CA PRO A 221 -11.22 -10.60 5.51
C PRO A 221 -10.63 -9.21 5.21
N TYR A 222 -10.09 -8.98 4.01
CA TYR A 222 -9.43 -7.73 3.62
C TYR A 222 -10.27 -6.99 2.57
N LYS A 223 -10.81 -5.84 2.95
CA LYS A 223 -11.67 -5.03 2.08
C LYS A 223 -10.99 -3.82 1.45
N GLY A 224 -9.71 -3.59 1.77
CA GLY A 224 -9.00 -2.37 1.43
C GLY A 224 -8.89 -1.39 2.59
N ALA A 225 -7.99 -0.42 2.45
CA ALA A 225 -7.71 0.55 3.50
C ALA A 225 -7.51 1.99 2.95
N GLU A 226 -6.51 2.70 3.46
CA GLU A 226 -6.38 4.14 3.25
C GLU A 226 -6.07 4.52 1.79
N ILE A 227 -5.19 3.76 1.12
CA ILE A 227 -4.84 4.02 -0.28
C ILE A 227 -6.09 3.95 -1.16
N LEU A 228 -6.93 2.91 -1.01
CA LEU A 228 -8.17 2.81 -1.76
C LEU A 228 -9.14 3.96 -1.45
N ARG A 229 -9.20 4.37 -0.17
CA ARG A 229 -10.09 5.44 0.26
C ARG A 229 -9.70 6.80 -0.33
N GLN A 230 -8.40 7.04 -0.51
CA GLN A 230 -7.89 8.27 -1.12
C GLN A 230 -7.96 8.25 -2.65
N SER A 231 -7.68 7.09 -3.26
CA SER A 231 -7.56 6.96 -4.72
C SER A 231 -8.90 6.68 -5.41
N GLY A 232 -9.77 5.86 -4.77
CA GLY A 232 -11.00 5.38 -5.42
C GLY A 232 -12.11 6.43 -5.46
N HIS A 233 -12.47 6.84 -6.67
CA HIS A 233 -13.57 7.78 -6.94
C HIS A 233 -14.34 7.31 -8.18
N PRO A 234 -15.14 6.21 -8.09
CA PRO A 234 -15.79 5.58 -9.26
C PRO A 234 -16.64 6.56 -10.06
N HIS A 235 -17.43 7.41 -9.39
CA HIS A 235 -18.24 8.44 -10.06
C HIS A 235 -17.40 9.52 -10.81
N ARG A 236 -16.10 9.56 -10.57
CA ARG A 236 -15.16 10.45 -11.25
C ARG A 236 -14.24 9.70 -12.20
N GLY A 237 -14.55 8.44 -12.54
CA GLY A 237 -13.76 7.63 -13.47
C GLY A 237 -12.48 7.05 -12.88
N VAL A 238 -12.33 6.99 -11.54
CA VAL A 238 -11.18 6.34 -10.88
C VAL A 238 -11.68 5.11 -10.12
N GLN A 239 -11.37 3.93 -10.66
CA GLN A 239 -11.67 2.65 -10.02
C GLN A 239 -10.44 2.20 -9.23
N SER A 240 -10.60 1.83 -7.95
CA SER A 240 -9.48 1.39 -7.10
C SER A 240 -9.82 0.07 -6.41
N VAL A 241 -9.00 -0.96 -6.66
CA VAL A 241 -9.19 -2.32 -6.15
C VAL A 241 -7.91 -2.78 -5.47
N GLN A 242 -8.02 -3.37 -4.28
CA GLN A 242 -6.94 -4.06 -3.60
C GLN A 242 -6.91 -5.53 -3.99
N ILE A 243 -5.71 -6.07 -4.22
CA ILE A 243 -5.45 -7.50 -4.41
C ILE A 243 -4.54 -7.97 -3.28
N GLU A 244 -5.02 -8.93 -2.49
CA GLU A 244 -4.23 -9.65 -1.49
C GLU A 244 -3.88 -11.03 -2.04
N ILE A 245 -2.59 -11.31 -2.19
CA ILE A 245 -2.07 -12.59 -2.70
C ILE A 245 -1.70 -13.49 -1.51
N ASN A 246 -2.19 -14.73 -1.50
CA ASN A 246 -1.87 -15.68 -0.45
C ASN A 246 -0.40 -16.12 -0.54
N ARG A 247 0.31 -16.13 0.60
CA ARG A 247 1.74 -16.50 0.71
C ARG A 247 1.98 -18.01 0.85
N LYS A 248 0.99 -18.88 0.51
CA LYS A 248 1.15 -20.34 0.58
C LYS A 248 2.12 -20.87 -0.47
#